data_c3efc463b6e117898ff70061398fd66c
#
_entry.id   c3efc463b6e117898ff70061398fd66c
#
_cell.length_a   1.000
_cell.length_b   1.000
_cell.length_c   1.000
_cell.angle_alpha   90.00
_cell.angle_beta   90.00
_cell.angle_gamma   90.00
#
_symmetry.space_group_name_H-M   'P 1'
#
loop_
_entity.id
_entity.type
_entity.pdbx_description
1 polymer ?
#
loop_
_entity_poly.entity_id
_entity_poly.type
_entity_poly.pdbx_seq_one_letter_code
_entity_poly.pdbx_strand_id
1 'polypeptide(L)'
;HRPFRRQRQMCIRDRHRLDKRKYDQLREVSIIPDYNKHAEGSALIKFGDTHVICNASVEKAVPRWMQDKKTGWVTAEYGMLPRSTNERMNREAQRGKQSGRTMEIQRLIGRSLRQVVNLDQLTGYTITIDCDVIQADGGTRTASITGGAIALCKALKKIGKENSINNLVAAISVGIYKDELILDLNYEEDSNAQCDVNIVMNDKLDFIEVQGTGEEKAFSKEQFIGLLDLAESGIKDLFKLQHEIINSK
;
A
#
# COMPACT_ATOMS: atom_id res chain seq x y z
N HIS A 1 0.97 -18.73 -54.16
CA HIS A 1 1.65 -18.86 -52.88
C HIS A 1 0.88 -18.11 -51.83
N ARG A 2 0.13 -18.82 -50.95
CA ARG A 2 -0.51 -18.27 -49.78
C ARG A 2 0.47 -18.36 -48.59
N PRO A 3 0.81 -17.30 -47.85
CA PRO A 3 1.57 -17.41 -46.62
C PRO A 3 0.67 -17.99 -45.53
N PHE A 4 1.11 -19.08 -44.95
CA PHE A 4 0.52 -19.67 -43.77
C PHE A 4 0.62 -18.70 -42.58
N ARG A 5 -0.50 -18.09 -42.21
CA ARG A 5 -0.69 -17.46 -40.92
C ARG A 5 -0.77 -18.62 -39.89
N ARG A 6 0.36 -18.96 -39.26
CA ARG A 6 0.35 -19.74 -38.05
C ARG A 6 -0.31 -18.89 -36.95
N GLN A 7 -1.61 -19.05 -36.80
CA GLN A 7 -2.26 -18.72 -35.54
C GLN A 7 -1.57 -19.57 -34.46
N ARG A 8 -0.73 -18.93 -33.63
CA ARG A 8 -0.38 -19.46 -32.33
C ARG A 8 -1.69 -19.51 -31.53
N GLN A 9 -2.37 -20.63 -31.55
CA GLN A 9 -3.28 -21.00 -30.47
C GLN A 9 -2.43 -21.06 -29.20
N MET A 10 -2.42 -19.97 -28.47
CA MET A 10 -1.96 -19.93 -27.10
C MET A 10 -2.94 -20.83 -26.34
N CYS A 11 -2.51 -22.05 -26.05
CA CYS A 11 -3.20 -22.89 -25.09
C CYS A 11 -3.31 -22.08 -23.80
N ILE A 12 -4.51 -21.57 -23.55
CA ILE A 12 -4.90 -21.06 -22.23
C ILE A 12 -4.94 -22.29 -21.32
N ARG A 13 -3.78 -22.71 -20.83
CA ARG A 13 -3.73 -23.49 -19.59
C ARG A 13 -4.21 -22.49 -18.53
N ASP A 14 -5.31 -22.81 -17.88
CA ASP A 14 -5.71 -22.17 -16.63
C ASP A 14 -4.56 -22.34 -15.61
N ARG A 15 -3.59 -21.43 -15.67
CA ARG A 15 -2.43 -21.42 -14.78
C ARG A 15 -2.89 -20.69 -13.52
N HIS A 16 -3.32 -21.47 -12.54
CA HIS A 16 -3.66 -20.97 -11.23
C HIS A 16 -2.39 -20.83 -10.39
N ARG A 17 -2.33 -19.76 -9.61
CA ARG A 17 -1.34 -19.56 -8.56
C ARG A 17 -1.52 -20.63 -7.47
N LEU A 18 -0.58 -20.73 -6.52
CA LEU A 18 -0.65 -21.72 -5.44
C LEU A 18 -1.95 -21.63 -4.62
N ASP A 19 -2.47 -20.41 -4.45
CA ASP A 19 -3.76 -20.13 -3.80
C ASP A 19 -4.96 -20.18 -4.76
N LYS A 20 -4.76 -20.66 -5.99
CA LYS A 20 -5.75 -20.82 -7.06
C LYS A 20 -6.28 -19.51 -7.67
N ARG A 21 -5.72 -18.34 -7.32
CA ARG A 21 -6.03 -17.07 -8.00
C ARG A 21 -5.50 -17.06 -9.44
N LYS A 22 -6.11 -16.26 -10.28
CA LYS A 22 -5.53 -15.88 -11.57
C LYS A 22 -4.35 -14.92 -11.38
N TYR A 23 -3.53 -14.76 -12.39
CA TYR A 23 -2.37 -13.88 -12.33
C TYR A 23 -2.73 -12.40 -12.18
N ASP A 24 -3.88 -11.99 -12.68
CA ASP A 24 -4.44 -10.64 -12.62
C ASP A 24 -5.44 -10.41 -11.48
N GLN A 25 -5.54 -11.36 -10.54
CA GLN A 25 -6.53 -11.33 -9.47
C GLN A 25 -5.91 -10.93 -8.13
N LEU A 26 -6.54 -9.95 -7.46
CA LEU A 26 -6.26 -9.59 -6.07
C LEU A 26 -6.60 -10.73 -5.11
N ARG A 27 -5.92 -10.78 -3.97
CA ARG A 27 -6.44 -11.48 -2.79
C ARG A 27 -7.77 -10.87 -2.37
N GLU A 28 -8.53 -11.54 -1.55
CA GLU A 28 -9.70 -10.94 -0.92
C GLU A 28 -9.26 -9.72 -0.10
N VAL A 29 -9.77 -8.53 -0.45
CA VAL A 29 -9.44 -7.30 0.25
C VAL A 29 -10.64 -6.86 1.08
N SER A 30 -10.41 -6.59 2.35
CA SER A 30 -11.41 -6.00 3.24
C SER A 30 -10.81 -4.88 4.07
N ILE A 31 -11.61 -3.84 4.32
CA ILE A 31 -11.23 -2.71 5.14
C ILE A 31 -12.34 -2.46 6.15
N ILE A 32 -12.02 -2.50 7.43
CA ILE A 32 -12.93 -2.22 8.54
C ILE A 32 -12.56 -0.85 9.09
N PRO A 33 -13.34 0.20 8.78
CA PRO A 33 -13.07 1.54 9.30
C PRO A 33 -13.42 1.65 10.78
N ASP A 34 -12.90 2.70 11.43
CA ASP A 34 -13.20 3.05 12.83
C ASP A 34 -12.93 1.88 13.80
N TYR A 35 -11.92 1.06 13.49
CA TYR A 35 -11.57 -0.15 14.24
C TYR A 35 -11.07 0.15 15.65
N ASN A 36 -10.31 1.24 15.84
CA ASN A 36 -9.82 1.69 17.14
C ASN A 36 -10.62 2.92 17.59
N LYS A 37 -11.34 2.79 18.69
CA LYS A 37 -12.19 3.87 19.24
C LYS A 37 -11.43 5.09 19.77
N HIS A 38 -10.14 4.95 20.08
CA HIS A 38 -9.34 6.02 20.67
C HIS A 38 -8.67 6.93 19.63
N ALA A 39 -8.40 6.42 18.44
CA ALA A 39 -7.79 7.17 17.36
C ALA A 39 -8.78 8.18 16.76
N GLU A 40 -8.29 9.27 16.18
CA GLU A 40 -9.12 10.20 15.42
C GLU A 40 -9.65 9.55 14.14
N GLY A 41 -8.87 8.67 13.53
CA GLY A 41 -9.31 7.80 12.44
C GLY A 41 -8.56 6.48 12.52
N SER A 42 -9.22 5.40 12.10
CA SER A 42 -8.56 4.09 12.09
C SER A 42 -9.16 3.17 11.04
N ALA A 43 -8.39 2.18 10.63
CA ALA A 43 -8.82 1.11 9.75
C ALA A 43 -8.04 -0.17 10.03
N LEU A 44 -8.72 -1.31 10.02
CA LEU A 44 -8.08 -2.61 9.86
C LEU A 44 -8.20 -3.01 8.40
N ILE A 45 -7.09 -3.08 7.69
CA ILE A 45 -7.03 -3.53 6.31
C ILE A 45 -6.50 -4.96 6.23
N LYS A 46 -7.09 -5.75 5.34
CA LYS A 46 -6.67 -7.11 5.05
C LYS A 46 -6.52 -7.31 3.55
N PHE A 47 -5.42 -7.93 3.14
CA PHE A 47 -5.17 -8.48 1.82
C PHE A 47 -4.94 -9.99 1.99
N GLY A 48 -6.00 -10.80 1.88
CA GLY A 48 -5.93 -12.19 2.30
C GLY A 48 -5.43 -12.31 3.73
N ASP A 49 -4.29 -12.99 3.91
CA ASP A 49 -3.66 -13.20 5.22
C ASP A 49 -2.73 -12.06 5.68
N THR A 50 -2.54 -11.02 4.88
CA THR A 50 -1.87 -9.81 5.35
C THR A 50 -2.84 -8.89 6.06
N HIS A 51 -2.64 -8.65 7.37
CA HIS A 51 -3.50 -7.81 8.21
C HIS A 51 -2.68 -6.65 8.80
N VAL A 52 -3.14 -5.41 8.58
CA VAL A 52 -2.50 -4.21 9.13
C VAL A 52 -3.55 -3.34 9.81
N ILE A 53 -3.28 -2.92 11.04
CA ILE A 53 -4.05 -1.88 11.70
C ILE A 53 -3.38 -0.53 11.45
N CYS A 54 -4.18 0.43 10.96
CA CYS A 54 -3.73 1.80 10.70
C CYS A 54 -4.50 2.74 11.61
N ASN A 55 -3.80 3.54 12.40
CA ASN A 55 -4.37 4.52 13.31
C ASN A 55 -3.86 5.91 12.95
N ALA A 56 -4.74 6.89 12.92
CA ALA A 56 -4.41 8.29 12.72
C ALA A 56 -4.58 9.06 14.03
N SER A 57 -3.50 9.66 14.51
CA SER A 57 -3.47 10.53 15.69
C SER A 57 -3.28 11.97 15.24
N VAL A 58 -4.09 12.90 15.78
CA VAL A 58 -4.07 14.31 15.40
C VAL A 58 -3.57 15.16 16.56
N GLU A 59 -2.49 15.90 16.34
CA GLU A 59 -1.93 16.85 17.28
C GLU A 59 -2.09 18.29 16.78
N LYS A 60 -2.51 19.22 17.66
CA LYS A 60 -2.56 20.66 17.38
C LYS A 60 -1.19 21.31 17.61
N ALA A 61 -0.18 20.77 16.97
CA ALA A 61 1.19 21.24 17.01
C ALA A 61 1.89 20.84 15.72
N VAL A 62 2.95 21.53 15.35
CA VAL A 62 3.84 21.13 14.25
C VAL A 62 5.25 20.91 14.80
N PRO A 63 6.06 20.04 14.17
CA PRO A 63 7.45 19.85 14.55
C PRO A 63 8.23 21.16 14.57
N ARG A 64 9.23 21.29 15.45
CA ARG A 64 10.02 22.53 15.61
C ARG A 64 10.59 23.06 14.30
N TRP A 65 11.06 22.19 13.42
CA TRP A 65 11.62 22.53 12.12
C TRP A 65 10.57 23.03 11.10
N MET A 66 9.29 22.97 11.43
CA MET A 66 8.17 23.47 10.62
C MET A 66 7.46 24.68 11.22
N GLN A 67 7.86 25.17 12.40
CA GLN A 67 7.16 26.27 13.08
C GLN A 67 7.07 27.55 12.26
N ASP A 68 8.09 27.84 11.42
CA ASP A 68 8.09 29.00 10.52
C ASP A 68 7.31 28.77 9.21
N LYS A 69 6.85 27.52 8.96
CA LYS A 69 6.06 27.18 7.79
C LYS A 69 4.58 27.22 8.15
N LYS A 70 3.79 27.92 7.35
CA LYS A 70 2.33 28.00 7.51
C LYS A 70 1.64 26.78 6.90
N THR A 71 2.13 25.58 7.20
CA THR A 71 1.58 24.32 6.69
C THR A 71 1.43 23.31 7.83
N GLY A 72 0.57 22.31 7.65
CA GLY A 72 0.52 21.14 8.52
C GLY A 72 1.54 20.09 8.12
N TRP A 73 1.53 18.97 8.84
CA TRP A 73 2.39 17.85 8.56
C TRP A 73 1.64 16.51 8.66
N VAL A 74 1.93 15.60 7.75
CA VAL A 74 1.48 14.21 7.80
C VAL A 74 2.71 13.32 7.81
N THR A 75 2.81 12.44 8.77
CA THR A 75 3.90 11.48 8.90
C THR A 75 3.35 10.08 9.16
N ALA A 76 4.21 9.09 9.08
CA ALA A 76 3.81 7.72 9.38
C ALA A 76 4.89 7.00 10.17
N GLU A 77 4.44 6.09 11.03
CA GLU A 77 5.24 5.06 11.66
C GLU A 77 4.80 3.68 11.18
N TYR A 78 5.72 2.73 11.19
CA TYR A 78 5.46 1.38 10.73
C TYR A 78 6.14 0.39 11.66
N GLY A 79 5.43 -0.65 12.01
CA GLY A 79 5.99 -1.72 12.83
C GLY A 79 5.36 -3.07 12.49
N MET A 80 6.09 -4.13 12.84
CA MET A 80 5.59 -5.49 12.74
C MET A 80 5.52 -6.11 14.13
N LEU A 81 4.38 -6.70 14.49
CA LEU A 81 4.27 -7.45 15.74
C LEU A 81 5.23 -8.65 15.73
N PRO A 82 5.77 -9.05 16.90
CA PRO A 82 6.75 -10.16 16.96
C PRO A 82 6.29 -11.47 16.32
N ARG A 83 4.98 -11.73 16.32
CA ARG A 83 4.38 -12.93 15.72
C ARG A 83 3.55 -12.64 14.48
N SER A 84 3.81 -11.53 13.81
CA SER A 84 3.21 -11.24 12.50
C SER A 84 3.75 -12.16 11.39
N THR A 85 4.89 -12.80 11.61
CA THR A 85 5.56 -13.74 10.69
C THR A 85 5.60 -15.15 11.27
N ASN A 86 5.93 -16.13 10.43
CA ASN A 86 6.04 -17.55 10.81
C ASN A 86 6.99 -17.77 12.00
N GLU A 87 8.10 -17.05 12.03
CA GLU A 87 9.03 -17.05 13.15
C GLU A 87 8.89 -15.77 13.97
N ARG A 88 9.14 -15.88 15.28
CA ARG A 88 9.10 -14.73 16.18
C ARG A 88 10.24 -13.77 15.89
N MET A 89 9.91 -12.55 15.50
CA MET A 89 10.87 -11.45 15.40
C MET A 89 11.07 -10.75 16.76
N ASN A 90 12.27 -10.24 16.99
CA ASN A 90 12.52 -9.41 18.16
C ASN A 90 11.92 -8.02 17.98
N ARG A 91 11.35 -7.45 19.04
CA ARG A 91 10.89 -6.05 19.02
C ARG A 91 12.06 -5.10 18.77
N GLU A 92 11.89 -4.16 17.85
CA GLU A 92 12.93 -3.16 17.55
C GLU A 92 13.26 -2.29 18.77
N ALA A 93 12.28 -2.04 19.65
CA ALA A 93 12.49 -1.34 20.93
C ALA A 93 13.55 -1.99 21.81
N GLN A 94 13.73 -3.32 21.76
CA GLN A 94 14.78 -4.01 22.51
C GLN A 94 16.18 -3.76 21.94
N ARG A 95 16.28 -3.38 20.66
CA ARG A 95 17.55 -3.06 20.00
C ARG A 95 17.92 -1.58 20.14
N GLY A 96 17.03 -0.75 20.69
CA GLY A 96 17.21 0.69 20.85
C GLY A 96 17.24 1.48 19.55
N LYS A 97 16.99 0.84 18.40
CA LYS A 97 16.92 1.48 17.07
C LYS A 97 16.02 0.71 16.13
N GLN A 98 15.38 1.43 15.22
CA GLN A 98 14.62 0.86 14.13
C GLN A 98 15.55 0.32 13.02
N SER A 99 15.08 -0.69 12.29
CA SER A 99 15.79 -1.21 11.11
C SER A 99 15.74 -0.22 9.95
N GLY A 100 16.69 -0.33 9.02
CA GLY A 100 16.67 0.46 7.79
C GLY A 100 15.39 0.25 6.98
N ARG A 101 14.90 -1.01 6.92
CA ARG A 101 13.64 -1.37 6.25
C ARG A 101 12.43 -0.66 6.91
N THR A 102 12.34 -0.66 8.22
CA THR A 102 11.26 0.03 8.95
C THR A 102 11.25 1.51 8.63
N MET A 103 12.41 2.19 8.72
CA MET A 103 12.53 3.60 8.39
C MET A 103 12.21 3.93 6.92
N GLU A 104 12.59 3.05 6.00
CA GLU A 104 12.27 3.19 4.57
C GLU A 104 10.75 3.15 4.35
N ILE A 105 10.07 2.14 4.93
CA ILE A 105 8.62 1.97 4.79
C ILE A 105 7.85 3.13 5.42
N GLN A 106 8.26 3.61 6.60
CA GLN A 106 7.68 4.80 7.23
C GLN A 106 7.75 6.02 6.30
N ARG A 107 8.90 6.25 5.69
CA ARG A 107 9.10 7.37 4.76
C ARG A 107 8.24 7.22 3.50
N LEU A 108 8.11 6.02 2.98
CA LEU A 108 7.27 5.70 1.83
C LEU A 108 5.79 6.00 2.13
N ILE A 109 5.26 5.47 3.25
CA ILE A 109 3.87 5.71 3.66
C ILE A 109 3.62 7.21 3.85
N GLY A 110 4.44 7.88 4.66
CA GLY A 110 4.29 9.30 4.94
C GLY A 110 4.34 10.17 3.69
N ARG A 111 5.24 9.87 2.74
CA ARG A 111 5.34 10.58 1.46
C ARG A 111 4.10 10.38 0.60
N SER A 112 3.63 9.15 0.48
CA SER A 112 2.43 8.81 -0.29
C SER A 112 1.20 9.54 0.23
N LEU A 113 1.00 9.55 1.56
CA LEU A 113 -0.13 10.22 2.19
C LEU A 113 -0.06 11.76 2.05
N ARG A 114 1.13 12.36 2.09
CA ARG A 114 1.29 13.80 1.87
C ARG A 114 0.93 14.27 0.47
N GLN A 115 1.06 13.41 -0.55
CA GLN A 115 0.72 13.77 -1.93
C GLN A 115 -0.79 13.95 -2.15
N VAL A 116 -1.62 13.38 -1.30
CA VAL A 116 -3.08 13.40 -1.47
C VAL A 116 -3.78 14.39 -0.55
N VAL A 117 -3.03 15.16 0.24
CA VAL A 117 -3.55 16.13 1.20
C VAL A 117 -2.99 17.52 0.94
N ASN A 118 -3.87 18.54 1.00
CA ASN A 118 -3.45 19.94 1.00
C ASN A 118 -2.96 20.34 2.40
N LEU A 119 -1.63 20.34 2.58
CA LEU A 119 -0.99 20.64 3.87
C LEU A 119 -1.23 22.08 4.33
N ASP A 120 -1.48 23.04 3.45
CA ASP A 120 -1.75 24.44 3.80
C ASP A 120 -3.07 24.57 4.55
N GLN A 121 -4.06 23.71 4.25
CA GLN A 121 -5.33 23.66 4.98
C GLN A 121 -5.22 22.99 6.35
N LEU A 122 -4.10 22.35 6.63
CA LEU A 122 -3.78 21.68 7.90
C LEU A 122 -2.79 22.49 8.76
N THR A 123 -2.66 23.80 8.51
CA THR A 123 -1.77 24.66 9.30
C THR A 123 -1.98 24.46 10.79
N GLY A 124 -0.88 24.20 11.51
CA GLY A 124 -0.89 23.99 12.96
C GLY A 124 -1.25 22.57 13.40
N TYR A 125 -1.47 21.64 12.49
CA TYR A 125 -1.74 20.24 12.80
C TYR A 125 -0.61 19.32 12.34
N THR A 126 -0.32 18.32 13.15
CA THR A 126 0.43 17.13 12.74
C THR A 126 -0.49 15.92 12.81
N ILE A 127 -0.47 15.12 11.77
CA ILE A 127 -1.18 13.83 11.75
C ILE A 127 -0.15 12.72 11.60
N THR A 128 -0.11 11.85 12.59
CA THR A 128 0.75 10.66 12.58
C THR A 128 -0.10 9.43 12.27
N ILE A 129 0.32 8.67 11.29
CA ILE A 129 -0.33 7.42 10.90
C ILE A 129 0.54 6.26 11.39
N ASP A 130 0.06 5.54 12.39
CA ASP A 130 0.69 4.33 12.91
C ASP A 130 0.17 3.12 12.15
N CYS A 131 1.07 2.38 11.52
CA CYS A 131 0.75 1.17 10.76
C CYS A 131 1.41 -0.05 11.43
N ASP A 132 0.61 -0.84 12.14
CA ASP A 132 1.05 -2.04 12.83
C ASP A 132 0.62 -3.30 12.09
N VAL A 133 1.60 -4.05 11.61
CA VAL A 133 1.35 -5.33 10.94
C VAL A 133 1.06 -6.40 11.97
N ILE A 134 -0.18 -6.90 11.96
CA ILE A 134 -0.67 -7.97 12.85
C ILE A 134 -0.27 -9.33 12.30
N GLN A 135 -0.43 -9.51 10.99
CA GLN A 135 -0.08 -10.72 10.26
C GLN A 135 0.46 -10.33 8.88
N ALA A 136 1.55 -10.97 8.46
CA ALA A 136 2.26 -10.66 7.23
C ALA A 136 2.27 -11.85 6.29
N ASP A 137 1.72 -11.65 5.10
CA ASP A 137 1.75 -12.59 3.98
C ASP A 137 1.99 -11.83 2.66
N GLY A 138 3.12 -11.12 2.54
CA GLY A 138 3.44 -10.25 1.41
C GLY A 138 2.63 -8.94 1.37
N GLY A 139 3.14 -7.91 0.71
CA GLY A 139 2.44 -6.63 0.48
C GLY A 139 2.12 -5.80 1.73
N THR A 140 2.87 -5.94 2.84
CA THR A 140 2.58 -5.20 4.08
C THR A 140 2.69 -3.69 3.92
N ARG A 141 3.66 -3.19 3.13
CA ARG A 141 3.85 -1.76 2.86
C ARG A 141 2.72 -1.17 2.02
N THR A 142 2.24 -1.90 1.02
CA THR A 142 1.15 -1.47 0.14
C THR A 142 -0.19 -1.48 0.89
N ALA A 143 -0.44 -2.49 1.73
CA ALA A 143 -1.59 -2.54 2.62
C ALA A 143 -1.56 -1.36 3.62
N SER A 144 -0.39 -1.03 4.19
CA SER A 144 -0.23 0.11 5.11
C SER A 144 -0.56 1.45 4.44
N ILE A 145 -0.15 1.67 3.18
CA ILE A 145 -0.48 2.89 2.44
C ILE A 145 -1.99 2.98 2.20
N THR A 146 -2.59 1.89 1.69
CA THR A 146 -4.02 1.85 1.34
C THR A 146 -4.91 1.99 2.57
N GLY A 147 -4.58 1.31 3.67
CA GLY A 147 -5.31 1.41 4.95
C GLY A 147 -5.05 2.73 5.67
N GLY A 148 -3.80 3.23 5.62
CA GLY A 148 -3.42 4.52 6.18
C GLY A 148 -4.16 5.69 5.52
N ALA A 149 -4.46 5.59 4.22
CA ALA A 149 -5.29 6.58 3.53
C ALA A 149 -6.71 6.65 4.11
N ILE A 150 -7.33 5.52 4.42
CA ILE A 150 -8.65 5.48 5.06
C ILE A 150 -8.60 6.06 6.48
N ALA A 151 -7.59 5.67 7.28
CA ALA A 151 -7.41 6.22 8.62
C ALA A 151 -7.23 7.74 8.58
N LEU A 152 -6.43 8.26 7.65
CA LEU A 152 -6.24 9.69 7.42
C LEU A 152 -7.54 10.40 7.05
N CYS A 153 -8.31 9.86 6.10
CA CYS A 153 -9.61 10.43 5.69
C CYS A 153 -10.60 10.50 6.85
N LYS A 154 -10.68 9.44 7.67
CA LYS A 154 -11.54 9.39 8.86
C LYS A 154 -11.12 10.43 9.90
N ALA A 155 -9.81 10.57 10.16
CA ALA A 155 -9.30 11.58 11.09
C ALA A 155 -9.58 12.99 10.61
N LEU A 156 -9.36 13.29 9.34
CA LEU A 156 -9.64 14.60 8.77
C LEU A 156 -11.12 14.95 8.81
N LYS A 157 -12.01 13.99 8.54
CA LYS A 157 -13.47 14.15 8.70
C LYS A 157 -13.84 14.45 10.15
N LYS A 158 -13.27 13.72 11.12
CA LYS A 158 -13.54 13.91 12.57
C LYS A 158 -13.15 15.29 13.09
N ILE A 159 -12.11 15.91 12.54
CA ILE A 159 -11.67 17.25 12.93
C ILE A 159 -12.21 18.37 12.01
N GLY A 160 -13.14 18.07 11.09
CA GLY A 160 -13.74 19.04 10.16
C GLY A 160 -12.77 19.60 9.13
N LYS A 161 -11.81 18.76 8.67
CA LYS A 161 -10.77 19.10 7.68
C LYS A 161 -10.83 18.22 6.42
N GLU A 162 -11.96 17.59 6.16
CA GLU A 162 -12.16 16.74 4.97
C GLU A 162 -11.86 17.44 3.64
N ASN A 163 -12.08 18.75 3.58
CA ASN A 163 -11.77 19.55 2.39
C ASN A 163 -10.25 19.64 2.08
N SER A 164 -9.40 19.22 3.01
CA SER A 164 -7.96 19.15 2.76
C SER A 164 -7.55 17.91 1.94
N ILE A 165 -8.45 16.95 1.74
CA ILE A 165 -8.19 15.77 0.92
C ILE A 165 -8.36 16.14 -0.55
N ASN A 166 -7.28 16.07 -1.34
CA ASN A 166 -7.29 16.37 -2.76
C ASN A 166 -7.62 15.12 -3.60
N ASN A 167 -7.10 13.98 -3.20
CA ASN A 167 -7.23 12.69 -3.88
C ASN A 167 -7.19 11.56 -2.85
N LEU A 168 -7.51 10.34 -3.27
CA LEU A 168 -7.18 9.13 -2.52
C LEU A 168 -5.84 8.56 -2.99
N VAL A 169 -5.28 7.65 -2.22
CA VAL A 169 -4.08 6.90 -2.57
C VAL A 169 -4.28 5.43 -2.28
N ALA A 170 -3.83 4.60 -3.20
CA ALA A 170 -3.76 3.16 -3.02
C ALA A 170 -2.43 2.63 -3.55
N ALA A 171 -2.02 1.48 -3.03
CA ALA A 171 -0.77 0.85 -3.40
C ALA A 171 -0.96 -0.66 -3.54
N ILE A 172 -0.19 -1.25 -4.46
CA ILE A 172 -0.22 -2.68 -4.74
C ILE A 172 1.19 -3.20 -5.05
N SER A 173 1.44 -4.48 -4.78
CA SER A 173 2.60 -5.19 -5.29
C SER A 173 2.27 -5.90 -6.59
N VAL A 174 3.21 -5.88 -7.53
CA VAL A 174 3.19 -6.67 -8.76
C VAL A 174 4.57 -7.26 -8.96
N GLY A 175 4.68 -8.37 -9.66
CA GLY A 175 5.99 -8.98 -9.84
C GLY A 175 6.04 -9.98 -10.99
N ILE A 176 7.22 -10.56 -11.18
CA ILE A 176 7.45 -11.65 -12.13
C ILE A 176 7.73 -12.90 -11.32
N TYR A 177 6.85 -13.88 -11.43
CA TYR A 177 6.96 -15.17 -10.76
C TYR A 177 6.78 -16.29 -11.77
N LYS A 178 7.79 -17.17 -11.91
CA LYS A 178 7.81 -18.26 -12.89
C LYS A 178 7.56 -17.76 -14.33
N ASP A 179 8.23 -16.68 -14.70
CA ASP A 179 8.13 -15.99 -16.00
C ASP A 179 6.74 -15.43 -16.35
N GLU A 180 5.84 -15.31 -15.36
CA GLU A 180 4.50 -14.72 -15.51
C GLU A 180 4.40 -13.42 -14.70
N LEU A 181 3.71 -12.43 -15.25
CA LEU A 181 3.38 -11.19 -14.54
C LEU A 181 2.23 -11.47 -13.58
N ILE A 182 2.40 -11.13 -12.30
CA ILE A 182 1.37 -11.40 -11.28
C ILE A 182 1.03 -10.15 -10.47
N LEU A 183 -0.24 -10.05 -10.12
CA LEU A 183 -0.80 -9.00 -9.29
C LEU A 183 -0.87 -9.46 -7.83
N ASP A 184 -0.55 -8.58 -6.89
CA ASP A 184 -0.75 -8.79 -5.44
C ASP A 184 -0.08 -10.07 -4.94
N LEU A 185 1.25 -10.01 -4.80
CA LEU A 185 2.07 -11.14 -4.38
C LEU A 185 1.81 -11.49 -2.91
N ASN A 186 1.59 -12.79 -2.63
CA ASN A 186 1.68 -13.31 -1.27
C ASN A 186 3.16 -13.52 -0.88
N TYR A 187 3.42 -13.93 0.35
CA TYR A 187 4.79 -14.08 0.87
C TYR A 187 5.62 -15.10 0.07
N GLU A 188 5.03 -16.22 -0.33
CA GLU A 188 5.74 -17.27 -1.08
C GLU A 188 6.12 -16.79 -2.48
N GLU A 189 5.23 -16.05 -3.13
CA GLU A 189 5.48 -15.46 -4.44
C GLU A 189 6.50 -14.33 -4.36
N ASP A 190 6.38 -13.43 -3.37
CA ASP A 190 7.27 -12.30 -3.13
C ASP A 190 8.70 -12.80 -2.85
N SER A 191 8.86 -13.81 -1.98
CA SER A 191 10.17 -14.36 -1.62
C SER A 191 10.87 -15.14 -2.73
N ASN A 192 10.14 -15.58 -3.75
CA ASN A 192 10.66 -16.33 -4.90
C ASN A 192 10.42 -15.59 -6.22
N ALA A 193 10.08 -14.32 -6.18
CA ALA A 193 9.87 -13.50 -7.36
C ALA A 193 11.19 -13.20 -8.07
N GLN A 194 11.19 -13.26 -9.39
CA GLN A 194 12.30 -12.79 -10.22
C GLN A 194 12.42 -11.25 -10.19
N CYS A 195 11.28 -10.60 -9.97
CA CYS A 195 11.16 -9.16 -9.82
C CYS A 195 9.97 -8.84 -8.92
N ASP A 196 10.16 -7.94 -7.95
CA ASP A 196 9.12 -7.35 -7.10
C ASP A 196 9.05 -5.85 -7.36
N VAL A 197 7.84 -5.35 -7.60
CA VAL A 197 7.57 -3.92 -7.83
C VAL A 197 6.39 -3.48 -6.99
N ASN A 198 6.59 -2.44 -6.19
CA ASN A 198 5.55 -1.79 -5.41
C ASN A 198 5.15 -0.49 -6.10
N ILE A 199 3.87 -0.32 -6.37
CA ILE A 199 3.33 0.81 -7.12
C ILE A 199 2.31 1.55 -6.25
N VAL A 200 2.45 2.86 -6.20
CA VAL A 200 1.55 3.78 -5.48
C VAL A 200 0.98 4.77 -6.48
N MET A 201 -0.34 4.87 -6.52
CA MET A 201 -1.06 5.81 -7.40
C MET A 201 -2.12 6.59 -6.63
N ASN A 202 -2.47 7.77 -7.16
CA ASN A 202 -3.66 8.50 -6.73
C ASN A 202 -4.90 8.03 -7.51
N ASP A 203 -6.08 8.51 -7.13
CA ASP A 203 -7.36 8.12 -7.76
C ASP A 203 -7.58 8.72 -9.18
N LYS A 204 -6.65 9.56 -9.65
CA LYS A 204 -6.54 9.98 -11.05
C LYS A 204 -5.65 9.05 -11.88
N LEU A 205 -5.10 8.01 -11.21
CA LEU A 205 -4.14 7.06 -11.77
C LEU A 205 -2.76 7.67 -12.11
N ASP A 206 -2.41 8.80 -11.47
CA ASP A 206 -1.06 9.34 -11.54
C ASP A 206 -0.15 8.57 -10.58
N PHE A 207 1.06 8.28 -11.02
CA PHE A 207 2.06 7.59 -10.20
C PHE A 207 2.60 8.52 -9.11
N ILE A 208 2.55 8.07 -7.86
CA ILE A 208 3.17 8.75 -6.72
C ILE A 208 4.56 8.15 -6.47
N GLU A 209 4.66 6.82 -6.53
CA GLU A 209 5.92 6.11 -6.37
C GLU A 209 5.90 4.77 -7.11
N VAL A 210 7.05 4.43 -7.68
CA VAL A 210 7.32 3.13 -8.29
C VAL A 210 8.65 2.65 -7.73
N GLN A 211 8.64 1.53 -7.00
CA GLN A 211 9.81 0.93 -6.40
C GLN A 211 9.90 -0.52 -6.86
N GLY A 212 10.93 -0.87 -7.60
CA GLY A 212 11.09 -2.21 -8.15
C GLY A 212 12.53 -2.67 -8.17
N THR A 213 12.72 -3.96 -7.95
CA THR A 213 14.02 -4.62 -7.93
C THR A 213 13.94 -5.92 -8.73
N GLY A 214 14.91 -6.13 -9.61
CA GLY A 214 15.15 -7.46 -10.20
C GLY A 214 16.00 -8.26 -9.23
N GLU A 215 15.42 -9.24 -8.56
CA GLU A 215 16.09 -10.03 -7.54
C GLU A 215 17.06 -11.07 -8.16
N GLU A 216 16.58 -11.84 -9.13
CA GLU A 216 17.39 -12.86 -9.81
C GLU A 216 17.92 -12.39 -11.17
N LYS A 217 17.10 -11.63 -11.89
CA LYS A 217 17.38 -11.18 -13.25
C LYS A 217 16.86 -9.77 -13.49
N ALA A 218 17.53 -9.03 -14.36
CA ALA A 218 16.97 -7.80 -14.90
C ALA A 218 15.70 -8.10 -15.70
N PHE A 219 14.71 -7.24 -15.59
CA PHE A 219 13.46 -7.31 -16.35
C PHE A 219 13.46 -6.32 -17.51
N SER A 220 12.76 -6.66 -18.58
CA SER A 220 12.71 -5.84 -19.79
C SER A 220 11.75 -4.66 -19.62
N LYS A 221 11.86 -3.68 -20.53
CA LYS A 221 10.92 -2.56 -20.59
C LYS A 221 9.48 -3.03 -20.85
N GLU A 222 9.30 -4.03 -21.69
CA GLU A 222 7.99 -4.59 -22.03
C GLU A 222 7.37 -5.27 -20.78
N GLN A 223 8.16 -6.00 -20.00
CA GLN A 223 7.72 -6.58 -18.75
C GLN A 223 7.33 -5.49 -17.75
N PHE A 224 8.13 -4.42 -17.64
CA PHE A 224 7.81 -3.30 -16.75
C PHE A 224 6.51 -2.61 -17.13
N ILE A 225 6.25 -2.36 -18.41
CA ILE A 225 4.97 -1.79 -18.88
C ILE A 225 3.82 -2.72 -18.49
N GLY A 226 3.95 -4.03 -18.73
CA GLY A 226 2.94 -5.00 -18.34
C GLY A 226 2.66 -5.02 -16.83
N LEU A 227 3.69 -4.85 -15.99
CA LEU A 227 3.52 -4.73 -14.53
C LEU A 227 2.78 -3.44 -14.15
N LEU A 228 3.04 -2.31 -14.84
CA LEU A 228 2.32 -1.06 -14.61
C LEU A 228 0.83 -1.19 -14.97
N ASP A 229 0.51 -1.78 -16.12
CA ASP A 229 -0.87 -2.01 -16.56
C ASP A 229 -1.63 -2.92 -15.56
N LEU A 230 -0.95 -3.97 -15.08
CA LEU A 230 -1.50 -4.90 -14.11
C LEU A 230 -1.77 -4.21 -12.76
N ALA A 231 -0.83 -3.39 -12.29
CA ALA A 231 -0.99 -2.61 -11.07
C ALA A 231 -2.14 -1.60 -11.16
N GLU A 232 -2.26 -0.90 -12.29
CA GLU A 232 -3.36 0.04 -12.52
C GLU A 232 -4.72 -0.65 -12.40
N SER A 233 -4.85 -1.85 -12.95
CA SER A 233 -6.08 -2.64 -12.83
C SER A 233 -6.42 -2.95 -11.37
N GLY A 234 -5.45 -3.46 -10.59
CA GLY A 234 -5.64 -3.78 -9.18
C GLY A 234 -5.93 -2.54 -8.32
N ILE A 235 -5.24 -1.43 -8.58
CA ILE A 235 -5.43 -0.16 -7.86
C ILE A 235 -6.83 0.41 -8.09
N LYS A 236 -7.38 0.30 -9.30
CA LYS A 236 -8.78 0.70 -9.59
C LYS A 236 -9.78 -0.05 -8.71
N ASP A 237 -9.56 -1.33 -8.45
CA ASP A 237 -10.44 -2.10 -7.57
C ASP A 237 -10.28 -1.68 -6.10
N LEU A 238 -9.06 -1.33 -5.67
CA LEU A 238 -8.83 -0.78 -4.33
C LEU A 238 -9.52 0.57 -4.14
N PHE A 239 -9.51 1.46 -5.14
CA PHE A 239 -10.23 2.74 -5.07
C PHE A 239 -11.74 2.55 -4.97
N LYS A 240 -12.35 1.57 -5.65
CA LYS A 240 -13.77 1.26 -5.49
C LYS A 240 -14.11 0.95 -4.03
N LEU A 241 -13.31 0.07 -3.38
CA LEU A 241 -13.47 -0.26 -1.97
C LEU A 241 -13.28 0.96 -1.05
N GLN A 242 -12.27 1.79 -1.30
CA GLN A 242 -12.04 3.01 -0.52
C GLN A 242 -13.22 3.98 -0.62
N HIS A 243 -13.75 4.20 -1.83
CA HIS A 243 -14.92 5.06 -2.04
C HIS A 243 -16.17 4.53 -1.34
N GLU A 244 -16.44 3.23 -1.39
CA GLU A 244 -17.55 2.62 -0.68
C GLU A 244 -17.47 2.89 0.83
N ILE A 245 -16.27 2.74 1.42
CA ILE A 245 -16.05 2.93 2.86
C ILE A 245 -16.13 4.40 3.28
N ILE A 246 -15.56 5.30 2.50
CA ILE A 246 -15.56 6.74 2.83
C ILE A 246 -16.97 7.31 2.71
N ASN A 247 -17.77 6.84 1.74
CA ASN A 247 -19.13 7.27 1.50
C ASN A 247 -20.18 6.55 2.36
N SER A 248 -19.82 5.43 2.99
CA SER A 248 -20.71 4.77 3.97
C SER A 248 -20.91 5.68 5.20
N LYS A 249 -22.18 5.80 5.60
CA LYS A 249 -22.58 6.65 6.74
C LYS A 249 -22.17 6.03 8.07
#